data_fd7047582e2b067f7ce790fb1f83e1dd
#
_entry.id   fd7047582e2b067f7ce790fb1f83e1dd
#
_cell.length_a   1.000
_cell.length_b   1.000
_cell.length_c   1.000
_cell.angle_alpha   90.00
_cell.angle_beta   90.00
_cell.angle_gamma   90.00
#
_symmetry.space_group_name_H-M   'P 1'
#
loop_
_entity.id
_entity.type
_entity.pdbx_description
1 polymer ?
#
loop_
_entity_poly.entity_id
_entity_poly.type
_entity_poly.pdbx_seq_one_letter_code
_entity_poly.pdbx_strand_id
1 'polypeptide(L)'
;MSLRRTCLFVACLALGACAHGGRNATDAPAAAAAAPAKTPALDASPTLDSQRQIVLAVANPMAAPGRHAGSNLIGYASSKYYGAGTQAAETLDALTQRYGLRQVTGWPIKPLGVYCVVLEPAPGVQRDALLAELAKDERVTLSQPLQEFATYADPAPLAQAAQALHYNDPYVDMQRGFAATNAASAQVLSQGQGVGVAIVDTGVDTAHPDLQGRLREVRDLVGADPTAFNRDHHGTEVAGIIAAGSNNHLGIVGMAPKAMLDVYKACWYPQRAGAGAGCNSFTLAKALVAIGDTRTRIINLSLGGPADPLLRKLLEQLLRQGRIVVAAMPPDGRLDGFPDATPGVIVVRSSSASASPPGVLSAPGEDILTTQPNGGYDFTSGSSMATAHVSGVVALLLALAPQLDARSVHELLQRTSRQRDGLLQVDAAAAVQALPRAAATAR
;
A
#
# COMPACT_ATOMS: atom_id res chain seq x y z
N MET A 1 63.55 -15.69 -26.50
CA MET A 1 63.78 -17.03 -25.89
C MET A 1 62.37 -17.54 -25.54
N SER A 2 61.71 -18.33 -26.46
CA SER A 2 61.81 -19.79 -26.61
C SER A 2 61.36 -20.51 -25.33
N LEU A 3 60.37 -21.35 -25.27
CA LEU A 3 59.86 -22.50 -26.03
C LEU A 3 58.47 -22.86 -25.47
N ARG A 4 57.38 -23.04 -26.22
CA ARG A 4 56.91 -24.21 -26.97
C ARG A 4 56.56 -25.49 -26.16
N ARG A 5 55.33 -25.91 -26.43
CA ARG A 5 54.82 -27.29 -26.73
C ARG A 5 54.09 -28.00 -25.59
N THR A 6 53.10 -28.84 -25.73
CA THR A 6 52.40 -29.41 -26.90
C THR A 6 51.18 -30.19 -26.38
N CYS A 7 50.17 -30.33 -27.20
CA CYS A 7 49.00 -31.22 -27.12
C CYS A 7 49.29 -32.68 -26.75
N LEU A 8 48.35 -33.39 -26.21
CA LEU A 8 48.01 -34.72 -26.72
C LEU A 8 46.53 -35.13 -26.45
N PHE A 9 45.90 -35.50 -27.54
CA PHE A 9 44.68 -36.31 -27.62
C PHE A 9 44.95 -37.76 -27.23
N VAL A 10 43.99 -38.47 -26.64
CA VAL A 10 43.74 -39.89 -26.97
C VAL A 10 42.27 -40.21 -26.77
N ALA A 11 41.65 -40.65 -27.83
CA ALA A 11 40.41 -41.39 -27.89
C ALA A 11 40.74 -42.89 -27.98
N CYS A 12 39.80 -43.76 -27.59
CA CYS A 12 39.54 -45.13 -28.18
C CYS A 12 38.54 -45.87 -27.28
N LEU A 13 37.34 -46.16 -27.78
CA LEU A 13 36.87 -47.41 -28.44
C LEU A 13 36.60 -48.57 -27.48
N ALA A 14 35.39 -48.89 -27.22
CA ALA A 14 34.40 -49.81 -27.82
C ALA A 14 34.69 -51.33 -27.68
N LEU A 15 33.59 -52.08 -27.56
CA LEU A 15 33.36 -53.53 -27.70
C LEU A 15 33.42 -54.34 -26.40
N GLY A 16 32.48 -55.17 -26.03
CA GLY A 16 31.67 -56.08 -26.82
C GLY A 16 30.66 -56.86 -25.97
N ALA A 17 29.76 -57.40 -26.66
CA ALA A 17 28.63 -58.20 -26.24
C ALA A 17 29.00 -59.59 -25.66
N CYS A 18 28.12 -60.15 -24.82
CA CYS A 18 27.60 -61.54 -25.03
C CYS A 18 26.39 -61.83 -24.15
N ALA A 19 25.44 -62.47 -24.80
CA ALA A 19 24.16 -62.93 -24.30
C ALA A 19 24.28 -64.22 -23.45
N HIS A 20 23.22 -64.48 -22.63
CA HIS A 20 22.48 -65.74 -22.40
C HIS A 20 21.53 -65.45 -21.23
N GLY A 21 20.27 -65.58 -21.38
CA GLY A 21 19.46 -66.74 -21.52
C GLY A 21 18.35 -66.74 -20.49
N GLY A 22 17.19 -66.44 -20.90
CA GLY A 22 15.85 -66.84 -20.58
C GLY A 22 15.40 -67.14 -19.13
N ARG A 23 14.28 -66.52 -18.75
CA ARG A 23 13.08 -67.21 -18.31
C ARG A 23 11.93 -66.20 -18.02
N ASN A 24 10.77 -66.56 -18.54
CA ASN A 24 9.48 -65.89 -18.38
C ASN A 24 9.12 -65.60 -16.95
N ALA A 25 8.64 -64.40 -16.67
CA ALA A 25 7.72 -64.08 -15.58
C ALA A 25 6.73 -63.04 -16.06
N THR A 26 5.56 -63.49 -16.30
CA THR A 26 4.21 -62.89 -16.24
C THR A 26 4.09 -61.39 -16.16
N ASP A 27 3.35 -60.84 -17.12
CA ASP A 27 2.76 -59.50 -17.21
C ASP A 27 2.11 -59.09 -15.89
N ALA A 28 2.61 -58.00 -15.30
CA ALA A 28 1.87 -57.14 -14.39
C ALA A 28 1.52 -55.86 -15.15
N PRO A 29 0.27 -55.39 -15.11
CA PRO A 29 -0.11 -54.17 -15.84
C PRO A 29 0.61 -52.99 -15.25
N ALA A 30 1.19 -52.17 -16.14
CA ALA A 30 1.78 -50.88 -15.81
C ALA A 30 0.74 -50.03 -15.08
N ALA A 31 1.03 -49.66 -13.85
CA ALA A 31 0.27 -48.66 -13.10
C ALA A 31 0.28 -47.38 -13.93
N ALA A 32 -0.86 -46.98 -14.42
CA ALA A 32 -1.08 -45.70 -15.08
C ALA A 32 -0.64 -44.62 -14.09
N ALA A 33 0.36 -43.81 -14.46
CA ALA A 33 0.76 -42.64 -13.72
C ALA A 33 -0.48 -41.77 -13.53
N ALA A 34 -0.93 -41.61 -12.28
CA ALA A 34 -2.01 -40.70 -11.94
C ALA A 34 -1.62 -39.30 -12.44
N ALA A 35 -2.46 -38.73 -13.31
CA ALA A 35 -2.33 -37.35 -13.69
C ALA A 35 -2.23 -36.48 -12.42
N PRO A 36 -1.37 -35.44 -12.40
CA PRO A 36 -1.27 -34.57 -11.25
C PRO A 36 -2.67 -33.99 -10.96
N ALA A 37 -3.12 -34.17 -9.72
CA ALA A 37 -4.38 -33.59 -9.27
C ALA A 37 -4.36 -32.09 -9.63
N LYS A 38 -5.37 -31.67 -10.40
CA LYS A 38 -5.57 -30.25 -10.67
C LYS A 38 -5.66 -29.55 -9.32
N THR A 39 -4.66 -28.74 -9.01
CA THR A 39 -4.73 -27.75 -7.93
C THR A 39 -6.04 -27.00 -8.13
N PRO A 40 -6.95 -26.92 -7.15
CA PRO A 40 -8.14 -26.12 -7.32
C PRO A 40 -7.70 -24.72 -7.72
N ALA A 41 -8.23 -24.23 -8.84
CA ALA A 41 -8.03 -22.86 -9.25
C ALA A 41 -8.38 -21.98 -8.05
N LEU A 42 -7.44 -21.15 -7.60
CA LEU A 42 -7.72 -20.06 -6.67
C LEU A 42 -8.89 -19.30 -7.29
N ASP A 43 -10.04 -19.34 -6.60
CA ASP A 43 -11.24 -18.66 -7.05
C ASP A 43 -10.87 -17.25 -7.48
N ALA A 44 -11.23 -16.88 -8.70
CA ALA A 44 -11.07 -15.53 -9.21
C ALA A 44 -11.64 -14.57 -8.15
N SER A 45 -10.86 -13.56 -7.75
CA SER A 45 -11.33 -12.58 -6.76
C SER A 45 -12.72 -12.10 -7.17
N PRO A 46 -13.70 -12.14 -6.27
CA PRO A 46 -15.07 -11.78 -6.61
C PRO A 46 -15.10 -10.35 -7.17
N THR A 47 -15.75 -10.17 -8.30
CA THR A 47 -15.95 -8.84 -8.89
C THR A 47 -16.78 -8.03 -7.89
N LEU A 48 -16.16 -6.99 -7.31
CA LEU A 48 -16.79 -6.09 -6.38
C LEU A 48 -17.52 -4.98 -7.16
N ASP A 49 -18.77 -4.70 -6.77
CA ASP A 49 -19.66 -3.71 -7.38
C ASP A 49 -20.16 -2.73 -6.31
N SER A 50 -19.57 -1.54 -6.28
CA SER A 50 -19.88 -0.46 -5.33
C SER A 50 -21.29 0.11 -5.49
N GLN A 51 -21.92 -0.07 -6.66
CA GLN A 51 -23.27 0.44 -6.91
C GLN A 51 -24.35 -0.42 -6.21
N ARG A 52 -24.09 -1.71 -6.03
CA ARG A 52 -25.07 -2.67 -5.51
C ARG A 52 -24.71 -3.23 -4.14
N GLN A 53 -23.42 -3.45 -3.89
CA GLN A 53 -22.98 -4.18 -2.71
C GLN A 53 -22.90 -3.29 -1.47
N ILE A 54 -23.00 -3.97 -0.32
CA ILE A 54 -22.87 -3.36 1.00
C ILE A 54 -21.75 -4.04 1.79
N VAL A 55 -21.18 -3.31 2.72
CA VAL A 55 -20.28 -3.83 3.75
C VAL A 55 -21.07 -3.96 5.05
N LEU A 56 -21.00 -5.14 5.66
CA LEU A 56 -21.63 -5.41 6.95
C LEU A 56 -20.60 -6.01 7.90
N ALA A 57 -20.64 -5.62 9.17
CA ALA A 57 -19.82 -6.20 10.21
C ALA A 57 -20.68 -6.67 11.39
N VAL A 58 -20.35 -7.83 11.93
CA VAL A 58 -20.93 -8.39 13.15
C VAL A 58 -19.84 -8.62 14.19
N ALA A 59 -20.20 -8.65 15.47
CA ALA A 59 -19.25 -8.95 16.53
C ALA A 59 -18.60 -10.33 16.31
N ASN A 60 -17.28 -10.39 16.43
CA ASN A 60 -16.50 -11.62 16.34
C ASN A 60 -15.54 -11.71 17.52
N PRO A 61 -16.07 -11.95 18.73
CA PRO A 61 -15.25 -12.06 19.92
C PRO A 61 -14.28 -13.23 19.74
N MET A 62 -13.00 -12.96 19.83
CA MET A 62 -11.96 -13.98 19.82
C MET A 62 -12.14 -14.85 21.07
N ALA A 63 -12.63 -16.06 20.91
CA ALA A 63 -12.62 -17.02 21.99
C ALA A 63 -11.16 -17.23 22.46
N ALA A 64 -10.88 -17.07 23.74
CA ALA A 64 -9.59 -17.42 24.30
C ALA A 64 -9.30 -18.88 23.91
N PRO A 65 -8.07 -19.21 23.47
CA PRO A 65 -7.72 -20.58 23.11
C PRO A 65 -8.04 -21.49 24.31
N GLY A 66 -8.95 -22.46 24.10
CA GLY A 66 -9.34 -23.41 25.12
C GLY A 66 -8.10 -24.14 25.65
N ARG A 67 -7.90 -24.17 26.96
CA ARG A 67 -6.78 -24.81 27.63
C ARG A 67 -6.85 -26.36 27.63
N HIS A 68 -7.47 -26.96 26.64
CA HIS A 68 -7.54 -28.43 26.53
C HIS A 68 -7.12 -28.88 25.14
N ALA A 69 -5.92 -29.42 25.06
CA ALA A 69 -5.51 -30.31 23.98
C ALA A 69 -6.29 -31.64 24.12
N GLY A 70 -7.44 -31.70 23.47
CA GLY A 70 -8.19 -32.93 23.25
C GLY A 70 -8.21 -33.19 21.74
N SER A 71 -7.57 -34.27 21.32
CA SER A 71 -7.60 -34.79 19.96
C SER A 71 -9.02 -35.26 19.62
N ASN A 72 -9.80 -34.44 18.98
CA ASN A 72 -11.03 -34.86 18.33
C ASN A 72 -10.84 -34.80 16.82
N LEU A 73 -10.68 -35.97 16.23
CA LEU A 73 -10.85 -36.26 14.80
C LEU A 73 -12.31 -36.01 14.39
N ILE A 74 -12.71 -34.74 14.31
CA ILE A 74 -13.94 -34.35 13.61
C ILE A 74 -13.47 -33.56 12.38
N GLY A 75 -13.84 -34.09 11.22
CA GLY A 75 -13.41 -33.58 9.92
C GLY A 75 -13.52 -32.07 9.79
N TYR A 76 -12.52 -31.46 9.18
CA TYR A 76 -12.54 -30.08 8.72
C TYR A 76 -13.72 -29.87 7.76
N ALA A 77 -14.85 -29.47 8.28
CA ALA A 77 -15.86 -28.81 7.49
C ALA A 77 -15.29 -27.41 7.15
N SER A 78 -15.06 -27.13 5.88
CA SER A 78 -14.66 -25.80 5.42
C SER A 78 -15.74 -24.81 5.91
N SER A 79 -15.40 -23.97 6.88
CA SER A 79 -16.32 -22.93 7.36
C SER A 79 -16.61 -21.98 6.18
N LYS A 80 -17.89 -21.77 5.89
CA LYS A 80 -18.36 -20.78 4.91
C LYS A 80 -17.77 -19.39 5.16
N TYR A 81 -17.38 -19.13 6.42
CA TYR A 81 -16.78 -17.87 6.87
C TYR A 81 -15.39 -18.13 7.42
N TYR A 82 -14.37 -18.00 6.61
CA TYR A 82 -12.98 -18.20 7.04
C TYR A 82 -12.57 -17.20 8.14
N GLY A 83 -12.23 -17.70 9.32
CA GLY A 83 -11.80 -16.88 10.47
C GLY A 83 -12.94 -16.25 11.27
N ALA A 84 -14.21 -16.57 10.99
CA ALA A 84 -15.32 -16.24 11.88
C ALA A 84 -15.40 -17.22 13.04
N GLY A 85 -15.69 -16.70 14.23
CA GLY A 85 -16.13 -17.52 15.35
C GLY A 85 -17.56 -18.05 15.11
N THR A 86 -17.95 -19.11 15.85
CA THR A 86 -19.28 -19.75 15.72
C THR A 86 -20.41 -18.73 15.82
N GLN A 87 -20.36 -17.84 16.80
CA GLN A 87 -21.37 -16.81 17.02
C GLN A 87 -21.49 -15.82 15.83
N ALA A 88 -20.36 -15.39 15.28
CA ALA A 88 -20.34 -14.52 14.12
C ALA A 88 -20.92 -15.20 12.88
N ALA A 89 -20.58 -16.48 12.66
CA ALA A 89 -21.10 -17.27 11.55
C ALA A 89 -22.60 -17.47 11.63
N GLU A 90 -23.14 -17.86 12.79
CA GLU A 90 -24.58 -18.04 13.04
C GLU A 90 -25.32 -16.70 12.85
N THR A 91 -24.76 -15.61 13.36
CA THR A 91 -25.33 -14.27 13.18
C THR A 91 -25.41 -13.88 11.70
N LEU A 92 -24.35 -14.12 10.95
CA LEU A 92 -24.33 -13.81 9.52
C LEU A 92 -25.29 -14.68 8.71
N ASP A 93 -25.41 -15.97 9.02
CA ASP A 93 -26.37 -16.85 8.36
C ASP A 93 -27.81 -16.39 8.64
N ALA A 94 -28.12 -16.01 9.88
CA ALA A 94 -29.44 -15.49 10.23
C ALA A 94 -29.76 -14.15 9.54
N LEU A 95 -28.76 -13.24 9.43
CA LEU A 95 -28.93 -11.96 8.74
C LEU A 95 -29.07 -12.15 7.23
N THR A 96 -28.23 -13.00 6.61
CA THR A 96 -28.30 -13.25 5.16
C THR A 96 -29.64 -13.88 4.77
N GLN A 97 -30.18 -14.79 5.58
CA GLN A 97 -31.51 -15.36 5.38
C GLN A 97 -32.61 -14.31 5.55
N ARG A 98 -32.59 -13.56 6.66
CA ARG A 98 -33.62 -12.59 6.98
C ARG A 98 -33.76 -11.49 5.92
N TYR A 99 -32.65 -10.98 5.43
CA TYR A 99 -32.63 -9.84 4.51
C TYR A 99 -32.41 -10.22 3.04
N GLY A 100 -32.37 -11.50 2.71
CA GLY A 100 -32.18 -11.98 1.33
C GLY A 100 -30.84 -11.57 0.73
N LEU A 101 -29.75 -11.71 1.49
CA LEU A 101 -28.40 -11.24 1.10
C LEU A 101 -27.54 -12.41 0.63
N ARG A 102 -26.77 -12.19 -0.44
CA ARG A 102 -25.76 -13.12 -0.93
C ARG A 102 -24.37 -12.66 -0.51
N GLN A 103 -23.64 -13.52 0.16
CA GLN A 103 -22.25 -13.22 0.49
C GLN A 103 -21.36 -13.24 -0.76
N VAL A 104 -20.54 -12.20 -0.92
CA VAL A 104 -19.56 -12.07 -1.97
C VAL A 104 -18.18 -12.46 -1.43
N THR A 105 -17.76 -11.86 -0.30
CA THR A 105 -16.50 -12.15 0.38
C THR A 105 -16.58 -11.70 1.85
N GLY A 106 -15.64 -12.12 2.69
CA GLY A 106 -15.59 -11.69 4.08
C GLY A 106 -14.27 -12.05 4.75
N TRP A 107 -13.95 -11.37 5.85
CA TRP A 107 -12.74 -11.61 6.63
C TRP A 107 -12.84 -11.05 8.06
N PRO A 108 -12.06 -11.58 9.01
CA PRO A 108 -12.03 -11.05 10.37
C PRO A 108 -11.20 -9.77 10.45
N ILE A 109 -11.74 -8.74 11.11
CA ILE A 109 -11.01 -7.52 11.46
C ILE A 109 -10.70 -7.58 12.97
N LYS A 110 -9.61 -8.25 13.32
CA LYS A 110 -9.20 -8.50 14.71
C LYS A 110 -9.09 -7.23 15.55
N PRO A 111 -8.48 -6.11 15.06
CA PRO A 111 -8.37 -4.88 15.84
C PRO A 111 -9.71 -4.27 16.26
N LEU A 112 -10.79 -4.57 15.54
CA LEU A 112 -12.14 -4.10 15.86
C LEU A 112 -13.01 -5.17 16.52
N GLY A 113 -12.53 -6.40 16.66
CA GLY A 113 -13.29 -7.51 17.23
C GLY A 113 -14.52 -7.89 16.40
N VAL A 114 -14.49 -7.69 15.08
CA VAL A 114 -15.62 -7.95 14.19
C VAL A 114 -15.25 -8.91 13.05
N TYR A 115 -16.26 -9.55 12.49
CA TYR A 115 -16.17 -10.19 11.18
C TYR A 115 -16.88 -9.32 10.16
N CYS A 116 -16.17 -8.93 9.11
CA CYS A 116 -16.64 -8.05 8.05
C CYS A 116 -16.96 -8.85 6.80
N VAL A 117 -18.09 -8.55 6.15
CA VAL A 117 -18.52 -9.21 4.91
C VAL A 117 -18.94 -8.18 3.87
N VAL A 118 -18.68 -8.48 2.61
CA VAL A 118 -19.34 -7.82 1.48
C VAL A 118 -20.52 -8.67 1.07
N LEU A 119 -21.68 -8.05 1.03
CA LEU A 119 -22.97 -8.70 0.73
C LEU A 119 -23.62 -8.04 -0.48
N GLU A 120 -24.27 -8.84 -1.29
CA GLU A 120 -25.07 -8.37 -2.42
C GLU A 120 -26.55 -8.58 -2.11
N PRO A 121 -27.36 -7.52 -2.13
CA PRO A 121 -28.82 -7.63 -2.00
C PRO A 121 -29.45 -8.34 -3.19
N ALA A 122 -30.60 -8.96 -2.99
CA ALA A 122 -31.40 -9.55 -4.07
C ALA A 122 -31.76 -8.48 -5.12
N PRO A 123 -31.96 -8.88 -6.38
CA PRO A 123 -32.39 -7.96 -7.43
C PRO A 123 -33.69 -7.23 -7.05
N GLY A 124 -33.73 -5.91 -7.27
CA GLY A 124 -34.90 -5.07 -6.95
C GLY A 124 -34.93 -4.50 -5.52
N VAL A 125 -34.05 -4.95 -4.62
CA VAL A 125 -33.93 -4.38 -3.27
C VAL A 125 -33.24 -3.02 -3.35
N GLN A 126 -33.89 -2.00 -2.76
CA GLN A 126 -33.32 -0.66 -2.65
C GLN A 126 -32.26 -0.65 -1.54
N ARG A 127 -30.98 -0.42 -1.92
CA ARG A 127 -29.82 -0.50 -1.03
C ARG A 127 -29.96 0.37 0.22
N ASP A 128 -30.38 1.63 0.05
CA ASP A 128 -30.43 2.58 1.15
C ASP A 128 -31.53 2.23 2.17
N ALA A 129 -32.67 1.72 1.68
CA ALA A 129 -33.73 1.21 2.55
C ALA A 129 -33.27 -0.02 3.34
N LEU A 130 -32.57 -0.93 2.70
CA LEU A 130 -31.95 -2.10 3.34
C LEU A 130 -30.94 -1.69 4.42
N LEU A 131 -30.06 -0.73 4.13
CA LEU A 131 -29.10 -0.23 5.10
C LEU A 131 -29.77 0.42 6.32
N ALA A 132 -30.86 1.15 6.10
CA ALA A 132 -31.65 1.74 7.19
C ALA A 132 -32.29 0.67 8.09
N GLU A 133 -32.71 -0.47 7.54
CA GLU A 133 -33.21 -1.61 8.31
C GLU A 133 -32.11 -2.37 9.04
N LEU A 134 -30.96 -2.61 8.36
CA LEU A 134 -29.80 -3.26 8.97
C LEU A 134 -29.23 -2.44 10.14
N ALA A 135 -29.26 -1.13 10.05
CA ALA A 135 -28.78 -0.24 11.11
C ALA A 135 -29.62 -0.33 12.40
N LYS A 136 -30.88 -0.84 12.33
CA LYS A 136 -31.74 -1.06 13.49
C LYS A 136 -31.55 -2.44 14.12
N ASP A 137 -30.86 -3.36 13.46
CA ASP A 137 -30.66 -4.72 13.94
C ASP A 137 -29.49 -4.75 14.92
N GLU A 138 -29.76 -5.04 16.18
CA GLU A 138 -28.77 -5.04 17.28
C GLU A 138 -27.59 -5.99 17.04
N ARG A 139 -27.73 -6.97 16.15
CA ARG A 139 -26.69 -7.92 15.79
C ARG A 139 -25.67 -7.30 14.82
N VAL A 140 -26.03 -6.19 14.18
CA VAL A 140 -25.19 -5.50 13.20
C VAL A 140 -24.33 -4.46 13.91
N THR A 141 -23.02 -4.65 13.86
CA THR A 141 -22.07 -3.68 14.43
C THR A 141 -21.85 -2.48 13.49
N LEU A 142 -21.92 -2.72 12.18
CA LEU A 142 -21.77 -1.71 11.13
C LEU A 142 -22.45 -2.19 9.85
N SER A 143 -23.14 -1.29 9.16
CA SER A 143 -23.62 -1.50 7.79
C SER A 143 -23.45 -0.22 6.99
N GLN A 144 -22.91 -0.35 5.78
CA GLN A 144 -22.65 0.78 4.89
C GLN A 144 -22.60 0.34 3.43
N PRO A 145 -22.71 1.25 2.44
CA PRO A 145 -22.40 0.93 1.05
C PRO A 145 -20.95 0.48 0.89
N LEU A 146 -20.66 -0.38 -0.07
CA LEU A 146 -19.28 -0.56 -0.55
C LEU A 146 -18.88 0.71 -1.31
N GLN A 147 -17.85 1.39 -0.85
CA GLN A 147 -17.42 2.68 -1.40
C GLN A 147 -16.23 2.52 -2.35
N GLU A 148 -16.09 3.44 -3.29
CA GLU A 148 -14.92 3.59 -4.17
C GLU A 148 -14.12 4.81 -3.76
N PHE A 149 -12.80 4.70 -3.93
CA PHE A 149 -11.84 5.77 -3.66
C PHE A 149 -10.93 5.92 -4.87
N ALA A 150 -10.49 7.13 -5.16
CA ALA A 150 -9.61 7.45 -6.29
C ALA A 150 -8.26 7.96 -5.81
N THR A 151 -7.23 7.76 -6.63
CA THR A 151 -5.97 8.50 -6.53
C THR A 151 -6.09 9.81 -7.28
N TYR A 152 -5.39 10.85 -6.82
CA TYR A 152 -5.47 12.18 -7.40
C TYR A 152 -4.19 12.52 -8.16
N ALA A 153 -4.18 12.28 -9.47
CA ALA A 153 -3.10 12.64 -10.38
C ALA A 153 -3.65 13.08 -11.75
N ASP A 154 -3.15 14.20 -12.27
CA ASP A 154 -3.47 14.75 -13.59
C ASP A 154 -2.19 14.99 -14.40
N PRO A 155 -2.15 14.79 -15.74
CA PRO A 155 -0.98 15.06 -16.58
C PRO A 155 -0.85 16.52 -16.97
N ALA A 156 0.32 17.15 -16.83
CA ALA A 156 0.61 18.55 -17.15
C ALA A 156 2.01 18.83 -17.76
N PRO A 157 2.25 19.96 -18.47
CA PRO A 157 3.47 20.23 -19.24
C PRO A 157 4.62 20.92 -18.49
N LEU A 158 5.81 20.81 -19.03
CA LEU A 158 7.15 21.07 -18.48
C LEU A 158 7.61 22.52 -18.34
N ALA A 159 8.41 22.85 -17.30
CA ALA A 159 9.32 24.02 -17.21
C ALA A 159 10.44 23.90 -16.15
N GLN A 160 11.55 24.63 -16.31
CA GLN A 160 12.93 24.37 -15.91
C GLN A 160 13.44 24.75 -14.50
N ALA A 161 14.65 24.23 -14.15
CA ALA A 161 15.34 23.91 -12.91
C ALA A 161 16.19 25.02 -12.24
N ALA A 162 16.65 24.73 -10.98
CA ALA A 162 17.76 25.42 -10.31
C ALA A 162 18.60 24.46 -9.45
N GLN A 163 19.90 24.72 -9.39
CA GLN A 163 21.00 23.89 -8.91
C GLN A 163 21.09 23.71 -7.38
N ALA A 164 21.55 22.54 -6.94
CA ALA A 164 22.15 22.32 -5.61
C ALA A 164 22.91 21.00 -5.51
N LEU A 165 23.55 20.75 -4.44
CA LEU A 165 24.36 19.65 -3.89
C LEU A 165 24.71 18.47 -4.84
N HIS A 166 25.95 18.01 -4.74
CA HIS A 166 26.56 16.98 -5.57
C HIS A 166 25.90 15.60 -5.45
N TYR A 167 24.77 15.42 -6.11
CA TYR A 167 24.23 14.10 -6.45
C TYR A 167 24.77 13.68 -7.81
N ASN A 168 25.03 12.40 -7.97
CA ASN A 168 25.44 11.83 -9.26
C ASN A 168 24.27 11.25 -10.05
N ASP A 169 23.06 11.46 -9.55
CA ASP A 169 21.79 11.01 -10.14
C ASP A 169 21.43 11.95 -11.30
N PRO A 170 21.32 11.45 -12.54
CA PRO A 170 21.33 12.31 -13.74
C PRO A 170 20.13 13.25 -13.87
N TYR A 171 19.03 12.99 -13.17
CA TYR A 171 17.81 13.79 -13.28
C TYR A 171 17.53 14.69 -12.06
N VAL A 172 18.43 14.76 -11.08
CA VAL A 172 18.23 15.56 -9.86
C VAL A 172 17.95 17.04 -10.16
N ASP A 173 18.63 17.62 -11.15
CA ASP A 173 18.44 19.02 -11.54
C ASP A 173 17.06 19.28 -12.18
N MET A 174 16.38 18.24 -12.63
CA MET A 174 15.01 18.33 -13.19
C MET A 174 13.93 18.17 -12.10
N GLN A 175 14.30 17.73 -10.89
CA GLN A 175 13.38 17.51 -9.78
C GLN A 175 13.01 18.81 -9.06
N ARG A 176 12.10 19.58 -9.62
CA ARG A 176 11.62 20.83 -9.02
C ARG A 176 11.04 20.66 -7.63
N GLY A 177 10.30 19.57 -7.39
CA GLY A 177 9.74 19.26 -6.08
C GLY A 177 10.80 19.06 -5.01
N PHE A 178 11.86 18.35 -5.34
CA PHE A 178 13.01 18.12 -4.48
C PHE A 178 13.72 19.45 -4.13
N ALA A 179 13.95 20.30 -5.12
CA ALA A 179 14.56 21.61 -4.93
C ALA A 179 13.67 22.57 -4.12
N ALA A 180 12.38 22.66 -4.45
CA ALA A 180 11.42 23.58 -3.83
C ALA A 180 11.17 23.27 -2.34
N THR A 181 11.31 22.01 -1.94
CA THR A 181 11.21 21.58 -0.55
C THR A 181 12.52 21.72 0.24
N ASN A 182 13.61 22.18 -0.36
CA ASN A 182 14.97 22.20 0.24
C ASN A 182 15.44 20.83 0.72
N ALA A 183 15.03 19.77 0.04
CA ALA A 183 15.31 18.39 0.43
C ALA A 183 16.81 18.10 0.52
N ALA A 184 17.61 18.59 -0.43
CA ALA A 184 19.06 18.43 -0.43
C ALA A 184 19.72 18.92 0.86
N SER A 185 19.34 20.12 1.35
CA SER A 185 19.83 20.66 2.63
C SER A 185 19.37 19.86 3.85
N ALA A 186 18.15 19.29 3.80
CA ALA A 186 17.66 18.40 4.84
C ALA A 186 18.43 17.08 4.87
N GLN A 187 18.79 16.54 3.70
CA GLN A 187 19.50 15.26 3.56
C GLN A 187 20.94 15.29 4.08
N VAL A 188 21.53 16.46 4.25
CA VAL A 188 22.79 16.62 4.99
C VAL A 188 22.68 16.13 6.43
N LEU A 189 21.51 16.29 7.05
CA LEU A 189 21.25 15.95 8.44
C LEU A 189 20.54 14.58 8.59
N SER A 190 19.67 14.23 7.67
CA SER A 190 18.93 12.97 7.70
C SER A 190 18.58 12.50 6.29
N GLN A 191 18.68 11.20 6.04
CA GLN A 191 18.25 10.55 4.80
C GLN A 191 17.11 9.54 5.04
N GLY A 192 16.48 9.55 6.23
CA GLY A 192 15.37 8.69 6.57
C GLY A 192 15.76 7.26 6.99
N GLN A 193 17.03 6.99 7.32
CA GLN A 193 17.48 5.65 7.68
C GLN A 193 16.74 5.09 8.90
N GLY A 194 16.38 3.80 8.82
CA GLY A 194 15.66 3.08 9.88
C GLY A 194 14.17 3.38 9.96
N VAL A 195 13.65 4.26 9.10
CA VAL A 195 12.23 4.61 9.06
C VAL A 195 11.51 3.82 7.98
N GLY A 196 10.33 3.28 8.32
CA GLY A 196 9.41 2.64 7.40
C GLY A 196 8.28 3.58 6.99
N VAL A 197 7.94 3.56 5.71
CA VAL A 197 6.77 4.25 5.13
C VAL A 197 5.87 3.21 4.47
N ALA A 198 4.64 3.10 4.91
CA ALA A 198 3.61 2.30 4.26
C ALA A 198 2.95 3.11 3.15
N ILE A 199 2.93 2.57 1.95
CA ILE A 199 2.24 3.14 0.79
C ILE A 199 1.02 2.28 0.50
N VAL A 200 -0.18 2.86 0.58
CA VAL A 200 -1.43 2.20 0.18
C VAL A 200 -1.84 2.76 -1.16
N ASP A 201 -1.65 2.00 -2.22
CA ASP A 201 -1.71 2.48 -3.60
C ASP A 201 -1.98 1.36 -4.62
N THR A 202 -1.61 1.57 -5.88
CA THR A 202 -1.82 0.64 -7.01
C THR A 202 -0.79 -0.49 -7.11
N GLY A 203 0.21 -0.53 -6.24
CA GLY A 203 1.38 -1.42 -6.32
C GLY A 203 2.65 -0.62 -6.60
N VAL A 204 3.71 -1.31 -6.98
CA VAL A 204 5.02 -0.68 -7.30
C VAL A 204 5.78 -1.59 -8.26
N ASP A 205 6.56 -1.03 -9.17
CA ASP A 205 7.55 -1.80 -9.92
C ASP A 205 8.69 -2.25 -9.00
N THR A 206 8.60 -3.51 -8.56
CA THR A 206 9.57 -4.10 -7.63
C THR A 206 10.96 -4.30 -8.24
N ALA A 207 11.06 -4.25 -9.57
CA ALA A 207 12.31 -4.36 -10.31
C ALA A 207 12.90 -2.99 -10.70
N HIS A 208 12.23 -1.88 -10.37
CA HIS A 208 12.69 -0.55 -10.74
C HIS A 208 14.10 -0.27 -10.18
N PRO A 209 15.09 0.06 -11.04
CA PRO A 209 16.49 0.19 -10.61
C PRO A 209 16.69 1.19 -9.46
N ASP A 210 15.97 2.31 -9.48
CA ASP A 210 16.09 3.38 -8.51
C ASP A 210 15.37 3.08 -7.17
N LEU A 211 14.57 1.99 -7.11
CA LEU A 211 13.93 1.49 -5.91
C LEU A 211 14.60 0.25 -5.31
N GLN A 212 15.72 -0.20 -5.89
CA GLN A 212 16.44 -1.38 -5.42
C GLN A 212 16.92 -1.20 -3.97
N GLY A 213 16.59 -2.22 -3.13
CA GLY A 213 16.91 -2.20 -1.71
C GLY A 213 16.06 -1.21 -0.88
N ARG A 214 15.03 -0.61 -1.46
CA ARG A 214 14.09 0.28 -0.74
C ARG A 214 12.82 -0.42 -0.32
N LEU A 215 12.40 -1.48 -1.02
CA LEU A 215 11.18 -2.23 -0.73
C LEU A 215 11.46 -3.28 0.35
N ARG A 216 10.78 -3.18 1.48
CA ARG A 216 10.88 -4.13 2.60
C ARG A 216 9.76 -5.15 2.56
N GLU A 217 8.55 -4.70 2.28
CA GLU A 217 7.36 -5.53 2.20
C GLU A 217 6.52 -5.10 0.99
N VAL A 218 5.97 -6.06 0.28
CA VAL A 218 5.01 -5.83 -0.81
C VAL A 218 3.86 -6.81 -0.67
N ARG A 219 2.63 -6.28 -0.69
CA ARG A 219 1.40 -7.08 -0.58
C ARG A 219 0.38 -6.68 -1.62
N ASP A 220 -0.07 -7.63 -2.40
CA ASP A 220 -1.24 -7.47 -3.26
C ASP A 220 -2.51 -7.84 -2.48
N LEU A 221 -3.39 -6.88 -2.30
CA LEU A 221 -4.67 -7.05 -1.59
C LEU A 221 -5.87 -6.97 -2.55
N VAL A 222 -5.60 -6.76 -3.83
CA VAL A 222 -6.56 -6.80 -4.93
C VAL A 222 -6.64 -8.19 -5.55
N GLY A 223 -5.49 -8.83 -5.83
CA GLY A 223 -5.34 -10.27 -6.05
C GLY A 223 -5.81 -10.82 -7.41
N ALA A 224 -6.25 -9.99 -8.37
CA ALA A 224 -6.80 -10.48 -9.62
C ALA A 224 -5.74 -10.74 -10.72
N ASP A 225 -4.66 -9.95 -10.73
CA ASP A 225 -3.58 -10.05 -11.72
C ASP A 225 -2.22 -9.77 -11.05
N PRO A 226 -1.40 -10.80 -10.80
CA PRO A 226 -0.08 -10.61 -10.19
C PRO A 226 0.85 -9.69 -10.99
N THR A 227 0.66 -9.58 -12.31
CA THR A 227 1.48 -8.73 -13.16
C THR A 227 1.11 -7.25 -13.05
N ALA A 228 -0.14 -6.93 -12.68
CA ALA A 228 -0.61 -5.56 -12.47
C ALA A 228 0.11 -4.87 -11.30
N PHE A 229 0.65 -5.63 -10.33
CA PHE A 229 1.40 -5.08 -9.22
C PHE A 229 2.59 -4.23 -9.68
N ASN A 230 3.32 -4.69 -10.69
CA ASN A 230 4.51 -4.02 -11.22
C ASN A 230 4.23 -3.07 -12.39
N ARG A 231 3.04 -3.15 -13.00
CA ARG A 231 2.68 -2.33 -14.18
C ARG A 231 1.91 -1.07 -13.85
N ASP A 232 1.18 -1.08 -12.75
CA ASP A 232 0.40 0.08 -12.33
C ASP A 232 1.33 1.19 -11.88
N HIS A 233 1.19 2.37 -12.48
CA HIS A 233 2.22 3.41 -12.39
C HIS A 233 2.14 4.25 -11.11
N HIS A 234 0.94 4.65 -10.63
CA HIS A 234 0.79 5.65 -9.58
C HIS A 234 1.55 5.33 -8.27
N GLY A 235 1.50 4.08 -7.80
CA GLY A 235 2.25 3.68 -6.60
C GLY A 235 3.77 3.66 -6.82
N THR A 236 4.24 3.39 -8.07
CA THR A 236 5.65 3.52 -8.44
C THR A 236 6.08 4.98 -8.41
N GLU A 237 5.25 5.89 -8.91
CA GLU A 237 5.47 7.34 -8.87
C GLU A 237 5.63 7.85 -7.42
N VAL A 238 4.70 7.47 -6.56
CA VAL A 238 4.71 7.81 -5.12
C VAL A 238 5.96 7.25 -4.42
N ALA A 239 6.32 6.00 -4.72
CA ALA A 239 7.50 5.34 -4.13
C ALA A 239 8.81 6.07 -4.49
N GLY A 240 8.97 6.49 -5.74
CA GLY A 240 10.13 7.23 -6.20
C GLY A 240 10.31 8.56 -5.50
N ILE A 241 9.24 9.35 -5.38
CA ILE A 241 9.28 10.63 -4.66
C ILE A 241 9.70 10.41 -3.20
N ILE A 242 9.18 9.39 -2.53
CA ILE A 242 9.48 9.12 -1.12
C ILE A 242 10.93 8.65 -0.96
N ALA A 243 11.38 7.63 -1.73
CA ALA A 243 12.56 6.88 -1.37
C ALA A 243 13.42 6.37 -2.55
N ALA A 244 13.35 6.94 -3.74
CA ALA A 244 14.33 6.63 -4.78
C ALA A 244 15.74 6.77 -4.22
N GLY A 245 16.64 5.89 -4.65
CA GLY A 245 18.04 5.88 -4.22
C GLY A 245 18.73 7.21 -4.48
N SER A 246 19.77 7.52 -3.74
CA SER A 246 20.61 8.69 -4.02
C SER A 246 22.04 8.28 -4.25
N ASN A 247 22.75 8.99 -5.12
CA ASN A 247 24.13 8.73 -5.48
C ASN A 247 24.37 7.30 -5.99
N ASN A 248 23.45 6.81 -6.81
CA ASN A 248 23.50 5.49 -7.43
C ASN A 248 23.75 5.54 -8.95
N HIS A 249 24.01 6.73 -9.51
CA HIS A 249 24.15 7.01 -10.94
C HIS A 249 22.88 6.74 -11.77
N LEU A 250 21.71 6.71 -11.13
CA LEU A 250 20.42 6.44 -11.77
C LEU A 250 19.44 7.59 -11.51
N GLY A 251 18.55 7.83 -12.39
CA GLY A 251 17.34 8.62 -12.35
C GLY A 251 17.30 9.81 -11.40
N ILE A 252 16.59 9.64 -10.31
CA ILE A 252 16.13 10.70 -9.38
C ILE A 252 16.62 10.45 -7.96
N VAL A 253 16.45 11.44 -7.08
CA VAL A 253 16.68 11.35 -5.64
C VAL A 253 15.35 11.41 -4.90
N GLY A 254 15.04 10.41 -4.08
CA GLY A 254 13.88 10.43 -3.19
C GLY A 254 14.06 11.42 -2.04
N MET A 255 12.95 11.88 -1.46
CA MET A 255 12.96 12.78 -0.30
C MET A 255 13.70 12.19 0.91
N ALA A 256 13.56 10.88 1.11
CA ALA A 256 14.19 10.10 2.19
C ALA A 256 14.83 8.83 1.59
N PRO A 257 16.00 8.95 0.90
CA PRO A 257 16.52 7.87 0.06
C PRO A 257 17.03 6.64 0.83
N LYS A 258 17.04 6.69 2.16
CA LYS A 258 17.36 5.54 3.04
C LYS A 258 16.16 5.03 3.84
N ALA A 259 14.98 5.58 3.61
CA ALA A 259 13.75 5.00 4.15
C ALA A 259 13.41 3.67 3.49
N MET A 260 12.68 2.83 4.20
CA MET A 260 12.19 1.55 3.69
C MET A 260 10.69 1.65 3.40
N LEU A 261 10.26 1.08 2.30
CA LEU A 261 8.87 1.12 1.85
C LEU A 261 8.19 -0.22 2.09
N ASP A 262 6.98 -0.17 2.66
CA ASP A 262 6.03 -1.28 2.71
C ASP A 262 4.88 -0.93 1.78
N VAL A 263 4.72 -1.66 0.68
CA VAL A 263 3.74 -1.32 -0.35
C VAL A 263 2.55 -2.27 -0.31
N TYR A 264 1.38 -1.70 -0.17
CA TYR A 264 0.09 -2.39 -0.13
C TYR A 264 -0.74 -2.00 -1.34
N LYS A 265 -0.79 -2.89 -2.34
CA LYS A 265 -1.70 -2.69 -3.47
C LYS A 265 -3.13 -2.88 -3.01
N ALA A 266 -3.85 -1.77 -2.86
CA ALA A 266 -5.26 -1.72 -2.53
C ALA A 266 -6.10 -1.07 -3.63
N CYS A 267 -5.44 -0.46 -4.62
CA CYS A 267 -6.03 0.22 -5.75
C CYS A 267 -5.61 -0.44 -7.07
N TRP A 268 -6.33 -0.16 -8.15
CA TRP A 268 -6.05 -0.69 -9.49
C TRP A 268 -6.56 0.25 -10.56
N TYR A 269 -6.06 0.10 -11.77
CA TYR A 269 -6.61 0.77 -12.94
C TYR A 269 -7.72 -0.10 -13.54
N PRO A 270 -8.97 0.42 -13.65
CA PRO A 270 -10.02 -0.30 -14.35
C PRO A 270 -9.68 -0.43 -15.84
N GLN A 271 -10.16 -1.49 -16.49
CA GLN A 271 -9.88 -1.74 -17.93
C GLN A 271 -10.53 -0.72 -18.89
N ARG A 272 -11.12 0.34 -18.36
CA ARG A 272 -11.73 1.43 -19.15
C ARG A 272 -10.68 2.49 -19.43
N ALA A 273 -10.43 2.76 -20.70
CA ALA A 273 -9.48 3.78 -21.13
C ALA A 273 -9.81 5.17 -20.53
N GLY A 274 -8.79 5.84 -20.00
CA GLY A 274 -8.91 7.19 -19.44
C GLY A 274 -9.49 7.28 -18.03
N ALA A 275 -9.79 6.16 -17.38
CA ALA A 275 -10.16 6.16 -15.96
C ALA A 275 -8.90 6.20 -15.08
N GLY A 276 -8.90 7.05 -14.05
CA GLY A 276 -7.88 7.04 -13.01
C GLY A 276 -7.91 5.73 -12.19
N ALA A 277 -6.89 5.52 -11.36
CA ALA A 277 -6.89 4.39 -10.46
C ALA A 277 -8.00 4.52 -9.40
N GLY A 278 -8.64 3.41 -9.09
CA GLY A 278 -9.69 3.30 -8.08
C GLY A 278 -9.33 2.28 -7.00
N CYS A 279 -9.94 2.46 -5.84
CA CYS A 279 -9.89 1.55 -4.69
C CYS A 279 -11.31 1.35 -4.15
N ASN A 280 -11.50 0.47 -3.19
CA ASN A 280 -12.78 0.38 -2.48
C ASN A 280 -12.58 0.13 -0.97
N SER A 281 -13.68 0.25 -0.23
CA SER A 281 -13.67 0.07 1.24
C SER A 281 -13.05 -1.26 1.67
N PHE A 282 -13.25 -2.32 0.90
CA PHE A 282 -12.75 -3.66 1.24
C PHE A 282 -11.23 -3.76 1.11
N THR A 283 -10.67 -3.35 -0.03
CA THR A 283 -9.21 -3.43 -0.27
C THR A 283 -8.45 -2.46 0.63
N LEU A 284 -8.98 -1.26 0.86
CA LEU A 284 -8.42 -0.28 1.79
C LEU A 284 -8.45 -0.79 3.23
N ALA A 285 -9.56 -1.39 3.69
CA ALA A 285 -9.64 -1.96 5.02
C ALA A 285 -8.62 -3.08 5.22
N LYS A 286 -8.43 -3.96 4.22
CA LYS A 286 -7.38 -5.01 4.26
C LYS A 286 -5.99 -4.39 4.43
N ALA A 287 -5.68 -3.31 3.71
CA ALA A 287 -4.40 -2.61 3.81
C ALA A 287 -4.18 -2.01 5.20
N LEU A 288 -5.17 -1.27 5.72
CA LEU A 288 -5.08 -0.66 7.04
C LEU A 288 -4.92 -1.70 8.18
N VAL A 289 -5.62 -2.84 8.07
CA VAL A 289 -5.45 -3.96 9.02
C VAL A 289 -4.04 -4.53 8.93
N ALA A 290 -3.54 -4.79 7.71
CA ALA A 290 -2.20 -5.34 7.51
C ALA A 290 -1.11 -4.40 8.06
N ILE A 291 -1.25 -3.09 7.87
CA ILE A 291 -0.33 -2.09 8.43
C ILE A 291 -0.37 -2.11 9.96
N GLY A 292 -1.54 -2.34 10.58
CA GLY A 292 -1.70 -2.45 12.02
C GLY A 292 -0.83 -3.52 12.66
N ASP A 293 -0.55 -4.59 11.94
CA ASP A 293 0.30 -5.71 12.38
C ASP A 293 1.81 -5.44 12.21
N THR A 294 2.20 -4.31 11.63
CA THR A 294 3.60 -3.92 11.39
C THR A 294 4.10 -2.91 12.43
N ARG A 295 5.38 -2.54 12.34
CA ARG A 295 5.98 -1.45 13.11
C ARG A 295 6.14 -0.15 12.31
N THR A 296 5.64 -0.12 11.09
CA THR A 296 5.76 1.04 10.19
C THR A 296 5.04 2.24 10.76
N ARG A 297 5.74 3.35 10.90
CA ARG A 297 5.27 4.55 11.59
C ARG A 297 4.52 5.53 10.69
N ILE A 298 4.85 5.58 9.42
CA ILE A 298 4.29 6.53 8.47
C ILE A 298 3.38 5.78 7.50
N ILE A 299 2.21 6.35 7.22
CA ILE A 299 1.25 5.83 6.25
C ILE A 299 0.98 6.92 5.23
N ASN A 300 1.33 6.67 3.98
CA ASN A 300 1.02 7.52 2.84
C ASN A 300 -0.28 7.06 2.18
N LEU A 301 -1.27 7.95 2.14
CA LEU A 301 -2.55 7.75 1.47
C LEU A 301 -2.71 8.79 0.35
N SER A 302 -2.08 8.52 -0.79
CA SER A 302 -2.20 9.36 -2.01
C SER A 302 -3.52 9.12 -2.72
N LEU A 303 -4.61 9.07 -1.97
CA LEU A 303 -5.96 8.73 -2.41
C LEU A 303 -7.01 9.43 -1.53
N GLY A 304 -8.25 9.41 -1.98
CA GLY A 304 -9.38 9.84 -1.18
C GLY A 304 -10.72 9.46 -1.81
N GLY A 305 -11.78 9.67 -1.06
CA GLY A 305 -13.13 9.35 -1.47
C GLY A 305 -14.16 9.77 -0.43
N PRO A 306 -15.41 9.29 -0.55
CA PRO A 306 -16.48 9.67 0.37
C PRO A 306 -16.18 9.20 1.80
N ALA A 307 -16.90 9.79 2.76
CA ALA A 307 -16.80 9.38 4.16
C ALA A 307 -17.13 7.89 4.31
N ASP A 308 -16.26 7.14 5.00
CA ASP A 308 -16.40 5.70 5.22
C ASP A 308 -16.23 5.36 6.71
N PRO A 309 -17.30 4.97 7.42
CA PRO A 309 -17.24 4.69 8.85
C PRO A 309 -16.30 3.54 9.24
N LEU A 310 -16.14 2.51 8.39
CA LEU A 310 -15.23 1.39 8.64
C LEU A 310 -13.79 1.84 8.55
N LEU A 311 -13.43 2.48 7.44
CA LEU A 311 -12.07 2.95 7.20
C LEU A 311 -11.64 4.00 8.22
N ARG A 312 -12.57 4.90 8.59
CA ARG A 312 -12.35 5.89 9.66
C ARG A 312 -11.99 5.22 10.99
N LYS A 313 -12.76 4.21 11.43
CA LYS A 313 -12.46 3.48 12.67
C LYS A 313 -11.09 2.80 12.64
N LEU A 314 -10.72 2.20 11.51
CA LEU A 314 -9.41 1.58 11.33
C LEU A 314 -8.29 2.63 11.37
N LEU A 315 -8.48 3.76 10.71
CA LEU A 315 -7.50 4.84 10.68
C LEU A 315 -7.32 5.49 12.06
N GLU A 316 -8.40 5.74 12.79
CA GLU A 316 -8.37 6.19 14.19
C GLU A 316 -7.62 5.20 15.09
N GLN A 317 -7.78 3.89 14.87
CA GLN A 317 -7.02 2.87 15.60
C GLN A 317 -5.52 2.97 15.31
N LEU A 318 -5.12 3.14 14.05
CA LEU A 318 -3.72 3.30 13.67
C LEU A 318 -3.11 4.57 14.26
N LEU A 319 -3.84 5.69 14.24
CA LEU A 319 -3.43 6.94 14.88
C LEU A 319 -3.23 6.76 16.40
N ARG A 320 -4.14 6.05 17.09
CA ARG A 320 -3.97 5.71 18.52
C ARG A 320 -2.76 4.82 18.79
N GLN A 321 -2.35 4.01 17.83
CA GLN A 321 -1.12 3.19 17.89
C GLN A 321 0.15 4.02 17.62
N GLY A 322 0.05 5.35 17.45
CA GLY A 322 1.16 6.24 17.18
C GLY A 322 1.61 6.25 15.71
N ARG A 323 0.76 5.83 14.78
CA ARG A 323 1.03 6.00 13.35
C ARG A 323 0.84 7.46 12.96
N ILE A 324 1.60 7.90 11.97
CA ILE A 324 1.49 9.23 11.36
C ILE A 324 0.93 9.02 9.97
N VAL A 325 -0.23 9.59 9.70
CA VAL A 325 -0.93 9.45 8.42
C VAL A 325 -0.82 10.73 7.64
N VAL A 326 -0.29 10.65 6.43
CA VAL A 326 -0.20 11.76 5.47
C VAL A 326 -1.11 11.44 4.31
N ALA A 327 -2.02 12.33 3.98
CA ALA A 327 -3.08 12.08 3.01
C ALA A 327 -3.22 13.21 1.98
N ALA A 328 -3.61 12.83 0.78
CA ALA A 328 -3.87 13.76 -0.30
C ALA A 328 -5.18 14.52 -0.07
N MET A 329 -5.14 15.83 -0.27
CA MET A 329 -6.35 16.65 -0.29
C MET A 329 -7.17 16.38 -1.56
N PRO A 330 -8.49 16.21 -1.46
CA PRO A 330 -9.37 16.08 -2.61
C PRO A 330 -9.27 17.28 -3.58
N PRO A 331 -9.47 17.08 -4.91
CA PRO A 331 -9.39 18.13 -5.89
C PRO A 331 -10.40 19.27 -5.67
N ASP A 332 -11.58 18.97 -5.12
CA ASP A 332 -12.64 19.93 -4.81
C ASP A 332 -12.33 20.81 -3.58
N GLY A 333 -11.26 20.49 -2.85
CA GLY A 333 -10.81 21.26 -1.69
C GLY A 333 -11.63 21.04 -0.42
N ARG A 334 -12.54 20.07 -0.38
CA ARG A 334 -13.37 19.76 0.80
C ARG A 334 -12.67 18.74 1.69
N LEU A 335 -12.88 18.86 2.98
CA LEU A 335 -12.33 17.97 4.01
C LEU A 335 -13.47 17.25 4.72
N ASP A 336 -14.30 16.53 3.98
CA ASP A 336 -15.50 15.86 4.49
C ASP A 336 -15.54 14.36 4.13
N GLY A 337 -14.45 13.84 3.55
CA GLY A 337 -14.32 12.48 3.08
C GLY A 337 -13.39 11.60 3.92
N PHE A 338 -12.91 10.53 3.30
CA PHE A 338 -11.86 9.66 3.81
C PHE A 338 -10.63 9.80 2.89
N PRO A 339 -9.45 9.94 3.45
CA PRO A 339 -9.06 9.97 4.88
C PRO A 339 -9.05 11.37 5.52
N ASP A 340 -9.29 12.40 4.75
CA ASP A 340 -9.09 13.82 5.07
C ASP A 340 -9.95 14.34 6.24
N ALA A 341 -11.18 13.83 6.42
CA ALA A 341 -12.04 14.19 7.54
C ALA A 341 -11.65 13.49 8.87
N THR A 342 -10.65 12.59 8.88
CA THR A 342 -10.25 11.89 10.10
C THR A 342 -9.31 12.75 10.94
N PRO A 343 -9.69 13.11 12.19
CA PRO A 343 -8.85 13.92 13.05
C PRO A 343 -7.47 13.29 13.30
N GLY A 344 -6.40 14.09 13.16
CA GLY A 344 -5.02 13.63 13.32
C GLY A 344 -4.33 13.20 12.02
N VAL A 345 -5.04 13.17 10.91
CA VAL A 345 -4.45 13.01 9.56
C VAL A 345 -3.80 14.32 9.13
N ILE A 346 -2.60 14.25 8.60
CA ILE A 346 -1.90 15.37 7.99
C ILE A 346 -2.33 15.46 6.53
N VAL A 347 -3.19 16.42 6.22
CA VAL A 347 -3.70 16.62 4.86
C VAL A 347 -2.76 17.53 4.08
N VAL A 348 -2.47 17.13 2.84
CA VAL A 348 -1.53 17.81 1.94
C VAL A 348 -2.17 18.08 0.59
N ARG A 349 -1.99 19.29 0.09
CA ARG A 349 -2.38 19.69 -1.26
C ARG A 349 -1.20 20.07 -2.13
N SER A 350 -1.41 20.15 -3.44
CA SER A 350 -0.42 20.72 -4.36
C SER A 350 -0.22 22.20 -4.10
N SER A 351 1.03 22.67 -4.12
CA SER A 351 1.39 24.08 -3.98
C SER A 351 1.03 24.95 -5.19
N SER A 352 0.54 24.37 -6.27
CA SER A 352 -0.03 25.07 -7.43
C SER A 352 -1.48 25.53 -7.22
N ALA A 353 -2.12 25.05 -6.15
CA ALA A 353 -3.49 25.40 -5.83
C ALA A 353 -3.63 26.86 -5.36
N SER A 354 -4.78 27.49 -5.62
CA SER A 354 -5.03 28.91 -5.35
C SER A 354 -5.38 29.25 -3.89
N ALA A 355 -5.84 28.27 -3.10
CA ALA A 355 -6.21 28.47 -1.70
C ALA A 355 -6.18 27.15 -0.92
N SER A 356 -6.07 27.20 0.40
CA SER A 356 -6.06 26.02 1.28
C SER A 356 -6.88 26.27 2.54
N PRO A 357 -7.64 25.28 3.02
CA PRO A 357 -8.23 25.36 4.36
C PRO A 357 -7.14 25.54 5.43
N PRO A 358 -7.48 26.18 6.57
CA PRO A 358 -6.55 26.33 7.68
C PRO A 358 -5.97 24.99 8.13
N GLY A 359 -4.65 24.95 8.36
CA GLY A 359 -3.95 23.76 8.84
C GLY A 359 -3.54 22.74 7.77
N VAL A 360 -4.03 22.86 6.55
CA VAL A 360 -3.60 22.01 5.43
C VAL A 360 -2.22 22.44 4.96
N LEU A 361 -1.30 21.49 4.87
CA LEU A 361 0.04 21.72 4.34
C LEU A 361 0.02 21.73 2.81
N SER A 362 0.99 22.38 2.21
CA SER A 362 1.21 22.30 0.77
C SER A 362 2.63 21.84 0.45
N ALA A 363 2.77 21.12 -0.65
CA ALA A 363 4.05 20.69 -1.19
C ALA A 363 3.97 20.65 -2.72
N PRO A 364 5.11 20.56 -3.42
CA PRO A 364 5.12 20.45 -4.87
C PRO A 364 4.30 19.24 -5.35
N GLY A 365 3.38 19.49 -6.26
CA GLY A 365 2.49 18.47 -6.80
C GLY A 365 2.18 18.68 -8.28
N GLU A 366 2.91 19.55 -8.98
CA GLU A 366 2.76 19.81 -10.39
C GLU A 366 4.10 19.64 -11.10
N ASP A 367 4.08 18.99 -12.26
CA ASP A 367 5.27 18.67 -13.05
C ASP A 367 6.37 17.99 -12.23
N ILE A 368 6.01 16.97 -11.50
CA ILE A 368 6.90 16.22 -10.63
C ILE A 368 7.53 15.06 -11.39
N LEU A 369 8.82 15.13 -11.64
CA LEU A 369 9.59 14.03 -12.21
C LEU A 369 9.73 12.91 -11.18
N THR A 370 9.33 11.70 -11.56
CA THR A 370 9.38 10.54 -10.69
C THR A 370 9.53 9.23 -11.48
N THR A 371 9.70 8.13 -10.75
CA THR A 371 9.83 6.77 -11.29
C THR A 371 8.53 6.31 -11.95
N GLN A 372 8.68 5.55 -13.04
CA GLN A 372 7.60 4.89 -13.78
C GLN A 372 7.90 3.39 -13.92
N PRO A 373 6.89 2.54 -14.11
CA PRO A 373 7.13 1.11 -14.37
C PRO A 373 8.12 0.85 -15.50
N ASN A 374 8.73 -0.34 -15.47
CA ASN A 374 9.78 -0.78 -16.40
C ASN A 374 11.08 0.04 -16.35
N GLY A 375 11.40 0.57 -15.17
CA GLY A 375 12.64 1.35 -14.97
C GLY A 375 12.60 2.73 -15.60
N GLY A 376 11.40 3.24 -15.96
CA GLY A 376 11.20 4.53 -16.60
C GLY A 376 11.12 5.70 -15.62
N TYR A 377 11.09 6.91 -16.18
CA TYR A 377 10.85 8.17 -15.45
C TYR A 377 9.97 9.08 -16.30
N ASP A 378 9.03 9.76 -15.68
CA ASP A 378 8.17 10.72 -16.36
C ASP A 378 7.65 11.77 -15.36
N PHE A 379 7.02 12.81 -15.90
CA PHE A 379 6.39 13.85 -15.11
C PHE A 379 4.93 13.52 -14.83
N THR A 380 4.53 13.79 -13.60
CA THR A 380 3.15 13.60 -13.14
C THR A 380 2.72 14.77 -12.25
N SER A 381 1.41 14.95 -12.09
CA SER A 381 0.86 16.04 -11.27
C SER A 381 -0.27 15.50 -10.38
N GLY A 382 -0.43 16.11 -9.22
CA GLY A 382 -1.52 15.79 -8.29
C GLY A 382 -1.15 16.04 -6.82
N SER A 383 -2.16 16.15 -5.97
CA SER A 383 -1.98 16.20 -4.51
C SER A 383 -1.33 14.91 -3.97
N SER A 384 -1.41 13.81 -4.71
CA SER A 384 -0.69 12.56 -4.45
C SER A 384 0.81 12.77 -4.39
N MET A 385 1.37 13.52 -5.32
CA MET A 385 2.80 13.82 -5.40
C MET A 385 3.23 14.73 -4.25
N ALA A 386 2.41 15.73 -3.93
CA ALA A 386 2.61 16.59 -2.77
C ALA A 386 2.62 15.77 -1.46
N THR A 387 1.71 14.83 -1.32
CA THR A 387 1.61 13.91 -0.18
C THR A 387 2.86 13.04 -0.04
N ALA A 388 3.38 12.53 -1.15
CA ALA A 388 4.61 11.76 -1.17
C ALA A 388 5.82 12.60 -0.70
N HIS A 389 5.94 13.86 -1.13
CA HIS A 389 6.98 14.77 -0.63
C HIS A 389 6.90 14.91 0.89
N VAL A 390 5.71 15.20 1.44
CA VAL A 390 5.53 15.36 2.89
C VAL A 390 5.80 14.05 3.65
N SER A 391 5.36 12.91 3.12
CA SER A 391 5.68 11.59 3.72
C SER A 391 7.18 11.36 3.82
N GLY A 392 7.93 11.75 2.80
CA GLY A 392 9.39 11.72 2.82
C GLY A 392 9.99 12.67 3.85
N VAL A 393 9.48 13.91 3.97
CA VAL A 393 9.92 14.85 5.02
C VAL A 393 9.66 14.28 6.42
N VAL A 394 8.49 13.67 6.64
CA VAL A 394 8.19 12.99 7.92
C VAL A 394 9.19 11.87 8.19
N ALA A 395 9.62 11.14 7.15
CA ALA A 395 10.65 10.10 7.31
C ALA A 395 12.02 10.69 7.72
N LEU A 396 12.39 11.84 7.17
CA LEU A 396 13.60 12.56 7.60
C LEU A 396 13.54 12.95 9.09
N LEU A 397 12.39 13.46 9.53
CA LEU A 397 12.15 13.87 10.92
C LEU A 397 12.22 12.69 11.89
N LEU A 398 11.53 11.58 11.56
CA LEU A 398 11.49 10.40 12.43
C LEU A 398 12.83 9.67 12.53
N ALA A 399 13.70 9.78 11.54
CA ALA A 399 15.06 9.24 11.60
C ALA A 399 15.93 9.95 12.65
N LEU A 400 15.67 11.22 12.92
CA LEU A 400 16.38 12.02 13.93
C LEU A 400 15.66 12.04 15.27
N ALA A 401 14.33 11.99 15.25
CA ALA A 401 13.49 12.13 16.43
C ALA A 401 12.35 11.07 16.37
N PRO A 402 12.66 9.78 16.60
CA PRO A 402 11.69 8.69 16.46
C PRO A 402 10.54 8.73 17.48
N GLN A 403 10.65 9.54 18.52
CA GLN A 403 9.62 9.74 19.54
C GLN A 403 8.50 10.69 19.10
N LEU A 404 8.65 11.44 18.01
CA LEU A 404 7.62 12.38 17.56
C LEU A 404 6.32 11.63 17.24
N ASP A 405 5.21 12.19 17.70
CA ASP A 405 3.87 11.74 17.34
C ASP A 405 3.28 12.57 16.18
N ALA A 406 2.11 12.18 15.70
CA ALA A 406 1.46 12.82 14.56
C ALA A 406 1.19 14.32 14.81
N ARG A 407 0.78 14.68 16.02
CA ARG A 407 0.49 16.06 16.39
C ARG A 407 1.76 16.90 16.40
N SER A 408 2.81 16.43 17.04
CA SER A 408 4.11 17.12 17.12
C SER A 408 4.73 17.32 15.74
N VAL A 409 4.62 16.30 14.86
CA VAL A 409 5.06 16.40 13.47
C VAL A 409 4.26 17.45 12.71
N HIS A 410 2.92 17.42 12.82
CA HIS A 410 2.07 18.40 12.12
C HIS A 410 2.35 19.84 12.60
N GLU A 411 2.39 20.08 13.89
CA GLU A 411 2.73 21.38 14.48
C GLU A 411 4.13 21.85 14.06
N LEU A 412 5.11 20.95 14.00
CA LEU A 412 6.45 21.25 13.52
C LEU A 412 6.44 21.67 12.05
N LEU A 413 5.79 20.90 11.20
CA LEU A 413 5.68 21.22 9.77
C LEU A 413 4.95 22.55 9.56
N GLN A 414 3.85 22.81 10.28
CA GLN A 414 3.13 24.08 10.15
C GLN A 414 4.01 25.30 10.50
N ARG A 415 4.71 25.27 11.64
CA ARG A 415 5.52 26.43 12.08
C ARG A 415 6.80 26.63 11.28
N THR A 416 7.29 25.60 10.57
CA THR A 416 8.50 25.68 9.74
C THR A 416 8.20 25.82 8.24
N SER A 417 6.94 25.71 7.84
CA SER A 417 6.50 25.93 6.47
C SER A 417 6.59 27.41 6.11
N ARG A 418 6.89 27.66 4.84
CA ARG A 418 6.86 29.02 4.28
C ARG A 418 5.44 29.39 3.88
N GLN A 419 5.03 30.59 4.30
CA GLN A 419 3.77 31.11 3.81
C GLN A 419 3.97 31.74 2.43
N ARG A 420 3.31 31.20 1.42
CA ARG A 420 3.36 31.67 0.04
C ARG A 420 1.97 31.58 -0.58
N ASP A 421 1.46 32.70 -1.09
CA ASP A 421 0.17 32.77 -1.78
C ASP A 421 -1.01 32.15 -0.99
N GLY A 422 -1.00 32.32 0.35
CA GLY A 422 -2.00 31.75 1.25
C GLY A 422 -1.83 30.26 1.55
N LEU A 423 -0.75 29.64 1.10
CA LEU A 423 -0.41 28.24 1.32
C LEU A 423 0.72 28.08 2.33
N LEU A 424 0.66 27.01 3.13
CA LEU A 424 1.74 26.58 4.02
C LEU A 424 2.67 25.58 3.30
N GLN A 425 3.63 26.10 2.55
CA GLN A 425 4.56 25.27 1.78
C GLN A 425 5.63 24.65 2.66
N VAL A 426 5.68 23.32 2.71
CA VAL A 426 6.62 22.56 3.54
C VAL A 426 8.07 22.82 3.09
N ASP A 427 8.94 23.10 4.09
CA ASP A 427 10.38 23.24 3.94
C ASP A 427 11.08 22.16 4.76
N ALA A 428 11.64 21.16 4.08
CA ALA A 428 12.28 20.01 4.73
C ALA A 428 13.52 20.43 5.55
N ALA A 429 14.32 21.35 5.05
CA ALA A 429 15.49 21.82 5.75
C ALA A 429 15.12 22.57 7.05
N ALA A 430 14.16 23.49 6.99
CA ALA A 430 13.68 24.21 8.15
C ALA A 430 13.06 23.25 9.18
N ALA A 431 12.30 22.25 8.75
CA ALA A 431 11.70 21.27 9.63
C ALA A 431 12.75 20.41 10.36
N VAL A 432 13.74 19.90 9.66
CA VAL A 432 14.83 19.11 10.26
C VAL A 432 15.71 19.93 11.20
N GLN A 433 16.01 21.18 10.82
CA GLN A 433 16.84 22.09 11.64
C GLN A 433 16.13 22.55 12.92
N ALA A 434 14.80 22.61 12.92
CA ALA A 434 13.99 23.01 14.08
C ALA A 434 13.81 21.89 15.12
N LEU A 435 14.30 20.67 14.85
CA LEU A 435 14.34 19.61 15.86
C LEU A 435 15.30 19.98 16.99
N PRO A 436 14.93 19.73 18.27
CA PRO A 436 15.86 19.88 19.38
C PRO A 436 17.11 19.01 19.11
N ARG A 437 18.27 19.65 19.01
CA ARG A 437 19.52 18.89 18.98
C ARG A 437 19.64 18.16 20.31
N ALA A 438 19.72 16.82 20.26
CA ALA A 438 20.12 16.08 21.43
C ALA A 438 21.43 16.72 21.94
N ALA A 439 21.44 17.19 23.19
CA ALA A 439 22.66 17.72 23.79
C ALA A 439 23.73 16.66 23.61
N ALA A 440 24.80 16.99 22.89
CA ALA A 440 25.94 16.11 22.75
C ALA A 440 26.43 15.79 24.14
N THR A 441 26.06 14.63 24.68
CA THR A 441 26.68 14.10 25.88
C THR A 441 28.14 13.87 25.51
N ALA A 442 28.97 14.83 25.86
CA ALA A 442 30.41 14.68 25.84
C ALA A 442 30.75 13.40 26.64
N ARG A 443 31.27 12.41 25.96
CA ARG A 443 31.99 11.29 26.56
C ARG A 443 33.46 11.56 26.48
#